data_f2b04332815e2aa406aa539c76c42385
#
_entry.id   f2b04332815e2aa406aa539c76c42385
#
_cell.length_a   1.000
_cell.length_b   1.000
_cell.length_c   1.000
_cell.angle_alpha   90.00
_cell.angle_beta   90.00
_cell.angle_gamma   90.00
#
_symmetry.space_group_name_H-M   'P 1'
#
loop_
_entity.id
_entity.type
_entity.pdbx_description
1 polymer ?
#
loop_
_entity_poly.entity_id
_entity_poly.type
_entity_poly.pdbx_seq_one_letter_code
_entity_poly.pdbx_strand_id
1 'polypeptide(L)'
;MRDRSLFWPFVMIATGLVWLMINMGMIPSENLWALTHAWPFLLIALGLGLILRSFWRFGGRLASLLIVIAAVLAIIYAPQLGWTAPQNWSLNLSNIGADFNGAVRGSGVIKTEDREVSHFTGVDIRYPAVVIVQAGQKDAVQIEADDNLLPQLTTKVQNGILVFDNSVSAWQQRVDPSDRILVTITVTDLTSLNFSSAGQVTLEGIDSSKLKLTASGAGSIDLQNAKVGDLSIRLSGAGSIDAEGSGDSLDVTISGAGSFNGENYKVDSAAATISGVGSATIWVESSLTANISGVGSIHYFGSPTVQQHVSGLGNVNSYGSK
;
A
#
# COMPACT_ATOMS: atom_id res chain seq x y z
N MET A 1 14.80 17.70 29.16
CA MET A 1 14.59 17.55 27.70
C MET A 1 15.67 16.60 27.16
N ARG A 2 15.26 15.45 26.66
CA ARG A 2 16.17 14.40 26.17
C ARG A 2 16.73 14.88 24.84
N ASP A 3 18.03 15.23 24.78
CA ASP A 3 18.71 15.65 23.55
C ASP A 3 18.63 14.51 22.52
N ARG A 4 17.76 14.65 21.55
CA ARG A 4 17.69 13.70 20.41
C ARG A 4 18.95 13.90 19.58
N SER A 5 19.75 12.85 19.48
CA SER A 5 20.94 12.81 18.61
C SER A 5 20.49 13.01 17.16
N LEU A 6 20.99 14.05 16.49
CA LEU A 6 20.75 14.29 15.05
C LEU A 6 21.67 13.45 14.16
N PHE A 7 22.53 12.62 14.73
CA PHE A 7 23.47 11.78 14.01
C PHE A 7 22.76 10.85 13.00
N TRP A 8 21.78 10.09 13.46
CA TRP A 8 21.06 9.14 12.60
C TRP A 8 20.32 9.78 11.43
N PRO A 9 19.58 10.90 11.60
CA PRO A 9 19.01 11.62 10.47
C PRO A 9 20.04 12.08 9.44
N PHE A 10 21.20 12.61 9.87
CA PHE A 10 22.26 13.01 8.93
C PHE A 10 22.87 11.81 8.18
N VAL A 11 23.10 10.69 8.87
CA VAL A 11 23.59 9.46 8.23
C VAL A 11 22.60 8.96 7.18
N MET A 12 21.29 8.91 7.48
CA MET A 12 20.28 8.46 6.53
C MET A 12 20.21 9.35 5.28
N ILE A 13 20.23 10.68 5.45
CA ILE A 13 20.23 11.63 4.34
C ILE A 13 21.49 11.46 3.48
N ALA A 14 22.66 11.37 4.11
CA ALA A 14 23.93 11.22 3.40
C ALA A 14 24.01 9.88 2.64
N THR A 15 23.56 8.79 3.25
CA THR A 15 23.49 7.47 2.60
C THR A 15 22.56 7.50 1.40
N GLY A 16 21.40 8.13 1.53
CA GLY A 16 20.45 8.29 0.42
C GLY A 16 21.02 9.13 -0.73
N LEU A 17 21.72 10.23 -0.42
CA LEU A 17 22.36 11.08 -1.43
C LEU A 17 23.50 10.34 -2.15
N VAL A 18 24.38 9.65 -1.42
CA VAL A 18 25.46 8.87 -2.01
C VAL A 18 24.89 7.77 -2.89
N TRP A 19 23.86 7.06 -2.43
CA TRP A 19 23.20 6.03 -3.22
C TRP A 19 22.59 6.59 -4.50
N LEU A 20 21.93 7.74 -4.43
CA LEU A 20 21.38 8.44 -5.60
C LEU A 20 22.49 8.81 -6.60
N MET A 21 23.60 9.37 -6.12
CA MET A 21 24.76 9.75 -6.97
C MET A 21 25.40 8.54 -7.66
N ILE A 22 25.46 7.39 -6.98
CA ILE A 22 25.94 6.14 -7.58
C ILE A 22 24.97 5.66 -8.66
N ASN A 23 23.66 5.70 -8.37
CA ASN A 23 22.63 5.24 -9.32
C ASN A 23 22.51 6.16 -10.56
N MET A 24 22.85 7.45 -10.40
CA MET A 24 22.94 8.40 -11.52
C MET A 24 24.28 8.30 -12.31
N GLY A 25 25.19 7.40 -11.92
CA GLY A 25 26.48 7.22 -12.56
C GLY A 25 27.47 8.36 -12.29
N MET A 26 27.20 9.25 -11.34
CA MET A 26 28.08 10.38 -10.97
C MET A 26 29.29 9.93 -10.15
N ILE A 27 29.14 8.84 -9.39
CA ILE A 27 30.19 8.27 -8.54
C ILE A 27 30.25 6.77 -8.81
N PRO A 28 31.41 6.19 -9.12
CA PRO A 28 31.58 4.73 -9.21
C PRO A 28 31.31 4.05 -7.88
N SER A 29 30.60 2.91 -7.88
CA SER A 29 30.35 2.13 -6.66
C SER A 29 31.61 1.66 -5.95
N GLU A 30 32.70 1.52 -6.70
CA GLU A 30 34.04 1.15 -6.22
C GLU A 30 34.61 2.16 -5.20
N ASN A 31 34.17 3.42 -5.27
CA ASN A 31 34.60 4.47 -4.35
C ASN A 31 34.11 4.23 -2.91
N LEU A 32 33.12 3.36 -2.69
CA LEU A 32 32.69 2.96 -1.34
C LEU A 32 33.79 2.22 -0.57
N TRP A 33 34.80 1.65 -1.28
CA TRP A 33 35.98 1.07 -0.68
C TRP A 33 36.77 2.08 0.18
N ALA A 34 36.69 3.37 -0.14
CA ALA A 34 37.31 4.43 0.63
C ALA A 34 36.93 4.45 2.12
N LEU A 35 35.71 3.97 2.43
CA LEU A 35 35.25 3.87 3.81
C LEU A 35 36.09 2.90 4.64
N THR A 36 36.68 1.86 4.02
CA THR A 36 37.57 0.91 4.69
C THR A 36 38.92 1.56 5.09
N HIS A 37 39.33 2.64 4.44
CA HIS A 37 40.50 3.42 4.76
C HIS A 37 40.16 4.61 5.65
N ALA A 38 38.97 5.14 5.59
CA ALA A 38 38.51 6.28 6.35
C ALA A 38 38.10 5.93 7.80
N TRP A 39 37.82 4.66 8.14
CA TRP A 39 37.33 4.29 9.46
C TRP A 39 38.22 4.71 10.67
N PRO A 40 39.58 4.72 10.60
CA PRO A 40 40.39 5.19 11.73
C PRO A 40 40.19 6.68 11.98
N PHE A 41 40.04 7.48 10.90
CA PHE A 41 39.79 8.92 10.99
C PHE A 41 38.39 9.21 11.53
N LEU A 42 37.41 8.38 11.18
CA LEU A 42 36.03 8.48 11.70
C LEU A 42 36.00 8.19 13.21
N LEU A 43 36.78 7.21 13.69
CA LEU A 43 36.93 6.94 15.13
C LEU A 43 37.58 8.09 15.88
N ILE A 44 38.64 8.69 15.32
CA ILE A 44 39.29 9.86 15.92
C ILE A 44 38.32 11.04 15.99
N ALA A 45 37.60 11.31 14.91
CA ALA A 45 36.59 12.37 14.86
C ALA A 45 35.45 12.13 15.85
N LEU A 46 35.03 10.88 16.03
CA LEU A 46 34.00 10.48 17.00
C LEU A 46 34.49 10.70 18.43
N GLY A 47 35.77 10.33 18.73
CA GLY A 47 36.40 10.57 20.02
C GLY A 47 36.53 12.06 20.34
N LEU A 48 36.99 12.86 19.36
CA LEU A 48 37.05 14.31 19.47
C LEU A 48 35.66 14.95 19.68
N GLY A 49 34.65 14.43 18.99
CA GLY A 49 33.26 14.87 19.15
C GLY A 49 32.71 14.60 20.55
N LEU A 50 33.09 13.48 21.17
CA LEU A 50 32.71 13.18 22.56
C LEU A 50 33.39 14.16 23.55
N ILE A 51 34.63 14.52 23.32
CA ILE A 51 35.37 15.51 24.12
C ILE A 51 34.73 16.90 23.95
N LEU A 52 34.50 17.33 22.72
CA LEU A 52 33.86 18.63 22.42
C LEU A 52 32.47 18.76 23.01
N ARG A 53 31.70 17.67 23.08
CA ARG A 53 30.39 17.64 23.73
C ARG A 53 30.47 17.99 25.23
N SER A 54 31.59 17.71 25.88
CA SER A 54 31.79 18.04 27.29
C SER A 54 32.00 19.55 27.52
N PHE A 55 32.56 20.25 26.53
CA PHE A 55 32.86 21.67 26.65
C PHE A 55 31.85 22.60 25.98
N TRP A 56 31.09 22.11 25.01
CA TRP A 56 30.20 22.96 24.23
C TRP A 56 28.86 22.27 23.91
N ARG A 57 27.79 22.93 24.28
CA ARG A 57 26.39 22.44 24.15
C ARG A 57 26.00 22.02 22.72
N PHE A 58 26.60 22.62 21.68
CA PHE A 58 26.39 22.32 20.28
C PHE A 58 27.49 21.43 19.66
N GLY A 59 28.54 21.14 20.39
CA GLY A 59 29.74 20.43 19.89
C GLY A 59 29.41 19.04 19.33
N GLY A 60 28.50 18.29 19.96
CA GLY A 60 28.12 16.97 19.50
C GLY A 60 27.36 16.96 18.18
N ARG A 61 26.54 18.00 17.88
CA ARG A 61 25.82 18.14 16.62
C ARG A 61 26.74 18.50 15.47
N LEU A 62 27.66 19.40 15.74
CA LEU A 62 28.66 19.87 14.77
C LEU A 62 29.67 18.76 14.44
N ALA A 63 30.10 17.99 15.41
CA ALA A 63 30.95 16.82 15.21
C ALA A 63 30.25 15.74 14.38
N SER A 64 28.99 15.45 14.65
CA SER A 64 28.21 14.50 13.86
C SER A 64 28.10 14.91 12.39
N LEU A 65 27.84 16.17 12.12
CA LEU A 65 27.77 16.72 10.77
C LEU A 65 29.12 16.62 10.05
N LEU A 66 30.22 17.00 10.73
CA LEU A 66 31.57 16.93 10.17
C LEU A 66 31.99 15.49 9.84
N ILE A 67 31.66 14.53 10.68
CA ILE A 67 31.91 13.09 10.42
C ILE A 67 31.23 12.63 9.16
N VAL A 68 29.95 12.97 9.00
CA VAL A 68 29.16 12.60 7.82
C VAL A 68 29.70 13.25 6.55
N ILE A 69 30.03 14.55 6.62
CA ILE A 69 30.67 15.28 5.50
C ILE A 69 32.00 14.66 5.13
N ALA A 70 32.84 14.35 6.10
CA ALA A 70 34.16 13.74 5.87
C ALA A 70 34.04 12.36 5.20
N ALA A 71 33.07 11.54 5.60
CA ALA A 71 32.77 10.24 4.96
C ALA A 71 32.31 10.40 3.49
N VAL A 72 31.41 11.36 3.22
CA VAL A 72 30.95 11.66 1.86
C VAL A 72 32.12 12.18 0.98
N LEU A 73 32.95 13.10 1.50
CA LEU A 73 34.11 13.61 0.79
C LEU A 73 35.12 12.49 0.50
N ALA A 74 35.36 11.57 1.42
CA ALA A 74 36.24 10.42 1.21
C ALA A 74 35.77 9.54 0.05
N ILE A 75 34.44 9.35 -0.12
CA ILE A 75 33.85 8.59 -1.24
C ILE A 75 34.02 9.37 -2.56
N ILE A 76 33.76 10.68 -2.56
CA ILE A 76 33.85 11.50 -3.78
C ILE A 76 35.30 11.60 -4.27
N TYR A 77 36.25 11.82 -3.35
CA TYR A 77 37.65 12.00 -3.67
C TYR A 77 38.48 10.72 -3.61
N ALA A 78 37.85 9.55 -3.45
CA ALA A 78 38.54 8.25 -3.36
C ALA A 78 39.57 8.02 -4.44
N PRO A 79 39.33 8.29 -5.74
CA PRO A 79 40.34 8.11 -6.79
C PRO A 79 41.57 9.03 -6.64
N GLN A 80 41.35 10.27 -6.17
CA GLN A 80 42.42 11.26 -6.00
C GLN A 80 43.28 10.93 -4.75
N LEU A 81 42.71 10.25 -3.77
CA LEU A 81 43.40 9.81 -2.55
C LEU A 81 44.10 8.45 -2.75
N GLY A 82 43.97 7.82 -3.92
CA GLY A 82 44.51 6.49 -4.17
C GLY A 82 43.80 5.37 -3.41
N TRP A 83 42.60 5.65 -2.88
CA TRP A 83 41.75 4.71 -2.13
C TRP A 83 40.78 3.98 -3.07
N THR A 84 41.31 3.47 -4.16
CA THR A 84 40.57 2.69 -5.13
C THR A 84 40.46 1.23 -4.71
N ALA A 85 39.35 0.60 -5.03
CA ALA A 85 39.17 -0.81 -4.76
C ALA A 85 40.14 -1.69 -5.55
N PRO A 86 40.64 -2.81 -4.98
CA PRO A 86 41.42 -3.77 -5.74
C PRO A 86 40.58 -4.30 -6.94
N GLN A 87 41.29 -4.72 -8.02
CA GLN A 87 40.66 -5.14 -9.28
C GLN A 87 39.62 -6.28 -9.14
N ASN A 88 39.70 -7.04 -8.05
CA ASN A 88 38.77 -8.14 -7.75
C ASN A 88 37.63 -7.74 -6.81
N TRP A 89 37.59 -6.46 -6.38
CA TRP A 89 36.54 -5.97 -5.52
C TRP A 89 35.44 -5.34 -6.36
N SER A 90 34.34 -5.99 -6.44
CA SER A 90 33.10 -5.40 -6.94
C SER A 90 32.08 -5.44 -5.79
N LEU A 91 31.73 -4.27 -5.25
CA LEU A 91 30.42 -4.14 -4.60
C LEU A 91 29.39 -4.21 -5.74
N ASN A 92 28.93 -5.39 -6.00
CA ASN A 92 27.79 -5.57 -6.86
C ASN A 92 26.56 -5.09 -6.10
N LEU A 93 26.36 -3.74 -6.10
CA LEU A 93 25.16 -3.11 -5.52
C LEU A 93 23.89 -3.52 -6.27
N SER A 94 24.04 -4.05 -7.50
CA SER A 94 22.95 -4.78 -8.14
C SER A 94 22.56 -6.01 -7.33
N ASN A 95 23.47 -6.58 -6.52
CA ASN A 95 23.16 -7.69 -5.62
C ASN A 95 22.64 -7.26 -4.23
N ILE A 96 22.86 -6.03 -3.79
CA ILE A 96 22.17 -5.52 -2.55
C ILE A 96 20.71 -5.18 -2.85
N GLY A 97 20.38 -4.89 -4.13
CA GLY A 97 19.00 -4.90 -4.63
C GLY A 97 18.61 -6.23 -5.29
N ALA A 98 19.54 -7.18 -5.48
CA ALA A 98 19.39 -8.37 -6.31
C ALA A 98 19.59 -9.70 -5.57
N ASP A 99 19.93 -9.70 -4.28
CA ASP A 99 19.72 -10.88 -3.42
C ASP A 99 18.24 -11.01 -2.96
N PHE A 100 17.37 -10.12 -3.47
CA PHE A 100 15.98 -10.46 -3.78
C PHE A 100 15.87 -11.28 -5.08
N ASN A 101 16.91 -11.93 -5.52
CA ASN A 101 17.00 -12.81 -6.71
C ASN A 101 16.45 -14.22 -6.45
N GLY A 102 15.43 -14.31 -5.62
CA GLY A 102 14.46 -15.39 -5.67
C GLY A 102 13.17 -14.98 -6.37
N ALA A 103 13.16 -13.93 -7.20
CA ALA A 103 11.99 -13.59 -7.98
C ALA A 103 11.71 -14.74 -8.97
N VAL A 104 10.60 -15.43 -8.79
CA VAL A 104 10.07 -16.35 -9.80
C VAL A 104 9.47 -15.49 -10.90
N ARG A 105 10.09 -15.52 -12.07
CA ARG A 105 9.53 -14.88 -13.26
C ARG A 105 8.47 -15.77 -13.87
N GLY A 106 7.40 -15.15 -14.34
CA GLY A 106 6.41 -15.80 -15.17
C GLY A 106 7.05 -16.41 -16.43
N SER A 107 6.56 -17.56 -16.84
CA SER A 107 7.07 -18.30 -18.01
C SER A 107 6.73 -17.62 -19.34
N GLY A 108 5.79 -16.70 -19.37
CA GLY A 108 5.21 -16.14 -20.59
C GLY A 108 4.14 -17.03 -21.23
N VAL A 109 3.84 -18.18 -20.63
CA VAL A 109 2.79 -19.09 -21.08
C VAL A 109 1.58 -18.98 -20.16
N ILE A 110 0.60 -18.20 -20.58
CA ILE A 110 -0.62 -18.01 -19.79
C ILE A 110 -1.52 -19.25 -19.90
N LYS A 111 -2.01 -19.73 -18.76
CA LYS A 111 -2.97 -20.82 -18.66
C LYS A 111 -4.12 -20.44 -17.74
N THR A 112 -5.28 -20.97 -18.04
CA THR A 112 -6.49 -20.87 -17.22
C THR A 112 -6.68 -22.17 -16.46
N GLU A 113 -6.99 -22.07 -15.16
CA GLU A 113 -7.25 -23.20 -14.28
C GLU A 113 -8.52 -22.98 -13.48
N ASP A 114 -9.46 -23.93 -13.57
CA ASP A 114 -10.65 -23.95 -12.73
C ASP A 114 -10.33 -24.59 -11.38
N ARG A 115 -10.73 -23.95 -10.30
CA ARG A 115 -10.53 -24.40 -8.93
C ARG A 115 -11.85 -24.91 -8.35
N GLU A 116 -11.87 -26.15 -7.93
CA GLU A 116 -13.01 -26.68 -7.17
C GLU A 116 -13.05 -26.05 -5.78
N VAL A 117 -14.19 -25.46 -5.43
CA VAL A 117 -14.43 -24.80 -4.15
C VAL A 117 -15.71 -25.30 -3.53
N SER A 118 -15.77 -25.37 -2.21
CA SER A 118 -17.03 -25.55 -1.48
C SER A 118 -17.77 -24.21 -1.41
N HIS A 119 -19.05 -24.24 -1.03
CA HIS A 119 -19.86 -23.02 -0.87
C HIS A 119 -19.20 -22.01 0.09
N PHE A 120 -19.24 -20.73 -0.30
CA PHE A 120 -18.71 -19.61 0.49
C PHE A 120 -19.63 -18.38 0.31
N THR A 121 -19.63 -17.52 1.31
CA THR A 121 -20.35 -16.24 1.29
C THR A 121 -19.43 -15.06 1.55
N GLY A 122 -18.15 -15.32 1.78
CA GLY A 122 -17.11 -14.30 1.96
C GLY A 122 -15.93 -14.54 1.05
N VAL A 123 -15.23 -13.45 0.68
CA VAL A 123 -14.01 -13.49 -0.13
C VAL A 123 -12.91 -12.70 0.58
N ASP A 124 -11.72 -13.27 0.66
CA ASP A 124 -10.53 -12.64 1.24
C ASP A 124 -9.36 -12.69 0.24
N ILE A 125 -9.00 -11.54 -0.31
CA ILE A 125 -7.94 -11.37 -1.32
C ILE A 125 -6.68 -10.88 -0.63
N ARG A 126 -5.67 -11.75 -0.53
CA ARG A 126 -4.39 -11.48 0.15
C ARG A 126 -3.21 -11.34 -0.80
N TYR A 127 -3.37 -11.78 -2.04
CA TYR A 127 -2.31 -11.74 -3.05
C TYR A 127 -2.65 -10.77 -4.19
N PRO A 128 -1.66 -10.05 -4.75
CA PRO A 128 -1.89 -9.11 -5.84
C PRO A 128 -2.48 -9.76 -7.09
N ALA A 129 -3.64 -9.27 -7.52
CA ALA A 129 -4.34 -9.75 -8.70
C ALA A 129 -5.35 -8.72 -9.21
N VAL A 130 -5.83 -8.93 -10.42
CA VAL A 130 -7.09 -8.37 -10.91
C VAL A 130 -8.18 -9.41 -10.61
N VAL A 131 -9.16 -9.03 -9.80
CA VAL A 131 -10.22 -9.95 -9.35
C VAL A 131 -11.58 -9.47 -9.86
N ILE A 132 -12.32 -10.37 -10.48
CA ILE A 132 -13.69 -10.13 -10.89
C ILE A 132 -14.59 -11.07 -10.06
N VAL A 133 -15.50 -10.49 -9.29
CA VAL A 133 -16.49 -11.24 -8.51
C VAL A 133 -17.85 -10.98 -9.14
N GLN A 134 -18.48 -12.01 -9.64
CA GLN A 134 -19.78 -11.91 -10.32
C GLN A 134 -20.82 -12.82 -9.68
N ALA A 135 -22.07 -12.36 -9.68
CA ALA A 135 -23.18 -13.18 -9.22
C ALA A 135 -23.44 -14.35 -10.18
N GLY A 136 -23.77 -15.53 -9.66
CA GLY A 136 -24.08 -16.69 -10.47
C GLY A 136 -24.89 -17.75 -9.73
N GLN A 137 -25.19 -18.86 -10.40
CA GLN A 137 -26.02 -19.93 -9.82
C GLN A 137 -25.21 -20.99 -9.06
N LYS A 138 -23.88 -20.99 -9.23
CA LYS A 138 -22.97 -21.94 -8.61
C LYS A 138 -21.65 -21.26 -8.31
N ASP A 139 -21.13 -21.52 -7.12
CA ASP A 139 -19.81 -21.02 -6.73
C ASP A 139 -18.72 -21.65 -7.59
N ALA A 140 -17.85 -20.82 -8.14
CA ALA A 140 -16.73 -21.26 -8.98
C ALA A 140 -15.59 -20.24 -8.88
N VAL A 141 -14.38 -20.73 -9.10
CA VAL A 141 -13.17 -19.89 -9.17
C VAL A 141 -12.33 -20.30 -10.36
N GLN A 142 -11.97 -19.36 -11.18
CA GLN A 142 -11.09 -19.54 -12.31
C GLN A 142 -9.90 -18.59 -12.17
N ILE A 143 -8.68 -19.10 -12.40
CA ILE A 143 -7.45 -18.30 -12.33
C ILE A 143 -6.75 -18.38 -13.68
N GLU A 144 -6.39 -17.23 -14.20
CA GLU A 144 -5.56 -17.08 -15.40
C GLU A 144 -4.22 -16.44 -15.00
N ALA A 145 -3.12 -17.13 -15.23
CA ALA A 145 -1.77 -16.70 -14.90
C ALA A 145 -0.73 -17.50 -15.68
N ASP A 146 0.56 -17.14 -15.55
CA ASP A 146 1.67 -17.95 -16.04
C ASP A 146 1.60 -19.38 -15.49
N ASP A 147 1.85 -20.38 -16.32
CA ASP A 147 1.71 -21.79 -15.96
C ASP A 147 2.64 -22.23 -14.83
N ASN A 148 3.78 -21.59 -14.69
CA ASN A 148 4.73 -21.85 -13.59
C ASN A 148 4.32 -21.17 -12.27
N LEU A 149 3.43 -20.18 -12.30
CA LEU A 149 2.93 -19.47 -11.13
C LEU A 149 1.64 -20.09 -10.56
N LEU A 150 0.78 -20.67 -11.41
CA LEU A 150 -0.48 -21.29 -11.02
C LEU A 150 -0.36 -22.27 -9.82
N PRO A 151 0.67 -23.13 -9.73
CA PRO A 151 0.81 -24.06 -8.59
C PRO A 151 1.08 -23.35 -7.25
N GLN A 152 1.55 -22.11 -7.27
CA GLN A 152 1.83 -21.33 -6.06
C GLN A 152 0.60 -20.57 -5.57
N LEU A 153 -0.34 -20.25 -6.48
CA LEU A 153 -1.57 -19.56 -6.15
C LEU A 153 -2.54 -20.51 -5.46
N THR A 154 -3.00 -20.13 -4.29
CA THR A 154 -3.89 -20.96 -3.48
C THR A 154 -5.27 -20.37 -3.35
N THR A 155 -6.28 -21.23 -3.47
CA THR A 155 -7.68 -20.92 -3.20
C THR A 155 -8.20 -21.92 -2.18
N LYS A 156 -8.62 -21.45 -1.01
CA LYS A 156 -9.10 -22.32 0.07
C LYS A 156 -10.35 -21.70 0.70
N VAL A 157 -11.38 -22.49 0.88
CA VAL A 157 -12.55 -22.07 1.66
C VAL A 157 -12.34 -22.46 3.12
N GLN A 158 -12.35 -21.46 4.00
CA GLN A 158 -12.21 -21.63 5.45
C GLN A 158 -13.34 -20.86 6.14
N ASN A 159 -14.15 -21.56 6.93
CA ASN A 159 -15.30 -20.97 7.64
C ASN A 159 -16.25 -20.16 6.73
N GLY A 160 -16.51 -20.65 5.52
CA GLY A 160 -17.38 -19.98 4.55
C GLY A 160 -16.74 -18.76 3.87
N ILE A 161 -15.43 -18.57 4.00
CA ILE A 161 -14.67 -17.51 3.34
C ILE A 161 -13.70 -18.15 2.34
N LEU A 162 -13.78 -17.75 1.08
CA LEU A 162 -12.81 -18.06 0.05
C LEU A 162 -11.57 -17.20 0.24
N VAL A 163 -10.43 -17.79 0.53
CA VAL A 163 -9.15 -17.10 0.66
C VAL A 163 -8.33 -17.32 -0.61
N PHE A 164 -7.99 -16.24 -1.29
CA PHE A 164 -7.01 -16.21 -2.39
C PHE A 164 -5.68 -15.69 -1.89
N ASP A 165 -4.65 -16.52 -1.97
CA ASP A 165 -3.32 -16.22 -1.43
C ASP A 165 -2.23 -16.93 -2.25
N ASN A 166 -0.96 -16.70 -1.90
CA ASN A 166 0.19 -17.44 -2.42
C ASN A 166 0.72 -18.42 -1.36
N SER A 167 1.11 -19.62 -1.77
CA SER A 167 1.71 -20.62 -0.89
C SER A 167 3.06 -20.20 -0.32
N VAL A 168 3.75 -19.28 -0.99
CA VAL A 168 5.02 -18.70 -0.56
C VAL A 168 4.78 -17.27 -0.14
N SER A 169 5.18 -16.91 1.07
CA SER A 169 4.96 -15.54 1.55
C SER A 169 5.73 -14.54 0.69
N ALA A 170 5.11 -13.39 0.41
CA ALA A 170 5.69 -12.30 -0.39
C ALA A 170 7.04 -11.79 0.14
N TRP A 171 7.35 -12.04 1.41
CA TRP A 171 8.63 -11.73 2.06
C TRP A 171 9.72 -12.73 1.74
N GLN A 172 9.36 -13.96 1.37
CA GLN A 172 10.30 -15.04 1.07
C GLN A 172 10.63 -15.12 -0.42
N GLN A 173 9.71 -14.73 -1.28
CA GLN A 173 9.90 -14.81 -2.72
C GLN A 173 9.12 -13.72 -3.44
N ARG A 174 9.85 -12.90 -4.19
CA ARG A 174 9.24 -11.95 -5.12
C ARG A 174 8.77 -12.71 -6.37
N VAL A 175 7.55 -12.45 -6.77
CA VAL A 175 7.00 -12.98 -8.03
C VAL A 175 6.90 -11.82 -9.02
N ASP A 176 7.34 -12.06 -10.24
CA ASP A 176 7.32 -11.11 -11.37
C ASP A 176 6.56 -11.79 -12.52
N PRO A 177 5.21 -11.71 -12.52
CA PRO A 177 4.39 -12.34 -13.56
C PRO A 177 4.65 -11.68 -14.92
N SER A 178 4.55 -12.46 -16.00
CA SER A 178 4.71 -11.94 -17.36
C SER A 178 3.51 -11.12 -17.82
N ASP A 179 2.32 -11.43 -17.28
CA ASP A 179 1.08 -10.67 -17.43
C ASP A 179 0.35 -10.65 -16.08
N ARG A 180 -0.69 -9.83 -15.98
CA ARG A 180 -1.53 -9.73 -14.76
C ARG A 180 -2.14 -11.10 -14.41
N ILE A 181 -2.16 -11.41 -13.12
CA ILE A 181 -2.93 -12.54 -12.60
C ILE A 181 -4.41 -12.12 -12.59
N LEU A 182 -5.25 -12.86 -13.31
CA LEU A 182 -6.70 -12.62 -13.34
C LEU A 182 -7.41 -13.73 -12.57
N VAL A 183 -8.27 -13.33 -11.63
CA VAL A 183 -9.08 -14.27 -10.83
C VAL A 183 -10.56 -13.94 -11.04
N THR A 184 -11.29 -14.87 -11.62
CA THR A 184 -12.74 -14.75 -11.78
C THR A 184 -13.43 -15.64 -10.73
N ILE A 185 -14.23 -15.01 -9.89
CA ILE A 185 -14.98 -15.66 -8.81
C ILE A 185 -16.46 -15.52 -9.13
N THR A 186 -17.14 -16.64 -9.28
CA THR A 186 -18.61 -16.67 -9.38
C THR A 186 -19.15 -17.05 -8.01
N VAL A 187 -20.12 -16.30 -7.50
CA VAL A 187 -20.66 -16.49 -6.15
C VAL A 187 -22.18 -16.49 -6.18
N THR A 188 -22.78 -17.39 -5.42
CA THR A 188 -24.26 -17.46 -5.30
C THR A 188 -24.83 -16.45 -4.32
N ASP A 189 -24.09 -16.14 -3.28
CA ASP A 189 -24.42 -15.14 -2.27
C ASP A 189 -23.13 -14.53 -1.70
N LEU A 190 -23.02 -13.20 -1.67
CA LEU A 190 -21.85 -12.50 -1.16
C LEU A 190 -22.25 -11.56 -0.02
N THR A 191 -21.71 -11.81 1.16
CA THR A 191 -21.94 -10.99 2.36
C THR A 191 -20.71 -10.20 2.81
N SER A 192 -19.52 -10.63 2.38
CA SER A 192 -18.27 -9.92 2.75
C SER A 192 -17.18 -10.08 1.72
N LEU A 193 -16.41 -8.99 1.51
CA LEU A 193 -15.16 -9.00 0.77
C LEU A 193 -14.10 -8.24 1.55
N ASN A 194 -12.97 -8.91 1.77
CA ASN A 194 -11.77 -8.33 2.36
C ASN A 194 -10.67 -8.26 1.30
N PHE A 195 -10.15 -7.06 1.05
CA PHE A 195 -9.06 -6.80 0.12
C PHE A 195 -7.87 -6.23 0.88
N SER A 196 -6.88 -7.07 1.16
CA SER A 196 -5.68 -6.72 1.94
C SER A 196 -4.41 -6.65 1.09
N SER A 197 -4.55 -6.66 -0.22
CA SER A 197 -3.45 -6.75 -1.17
C SER A 197 -3.32 -5.49 -2.04
N ALA A 198 -2.62 -5.62 -3.17
CA ALA A 198 -2.54 -4.62 -4.22
C ALA A 198 -3.26 -5.11 -5.48
N GLY A 199 -3.89 -4.21 -6.23
CA GLY A 199 -4.57 -4.55 -7.48
C GLY A 199 -5.96 -3.94 -7.59
N GLN A 200 -6.82 -4.60 -8.34
CA GLN A 200 -8.18 -4.15 -8.61
C GLN A 200 -9.17 -5.28 -8.36
N VAL A 201 -10.28 -4.95 -7.71
CA VAL A 201 -11.41 -5.86 -7.52
C VAL A 201 -12.65 -5.23 -8.13
N THR A 202 -13.31 -5.96 -9.02
CA THR A 202 -14.61 -5.57 -9.58
C THR A 202 -15.67 -6.55 -9.07
N LEU A 203 -16.74 -6.03 -8.47
CA LEU A 203 -17.91 -6.80 -8.07
C LEU A 203 -19.06 -6.44 -9.02
N GLU A 204 -19.63 -7.41 -9.70
CA GLU A 204 -20.63 -7.18 -10.73
C GLU A 204 -21.95 -7.89 -10.41
N GLY A 205 -23.04 -7.12 -10.40
CA GLY A 205 -24.40 -7.64 -10.26
C GLY A 205 -24.71 -8.27 -8.90
N ILE A 206 -24.06 -7.81 -7.84
CA ILE A 206 -24.28 -8.37 -6.49
C ILE A 206 -25.66 -7.94 -5.97
N ASP A 207 -26.46 -8.94 -5.59
CA ASP A 207 -27.78 -8.77 -4.96
C ASP A 207 -27.72 -9.44 -3.57
N SER A 208 -27.74 -8.63 -2.51
CA SER A 208 -27.58 -9.14 -1.14
C SER A 208 -28.28 -8.23 -0.13
N SER A 209 -28.82 -8.81 0.92
CA SER A 209 -29.38 -8.00 2.01
C SER A 209 -28.33 -7.19 2.75
N LYS A 210 -27.07 -7.71 2.84
CA LYS A 210 -25.94 -7.06 3.52
C LYS A 210 -24.64 -7.38 2.82
N LEU A 211 -23.82 -6.34 2.59
CA LEU A 211 -22.49 -6.52 2.06
C LEU A 211 -21.48 -5.67 2.85
N LYS A 212 -20.42 -6.31 3.31
CA LYS A 212 -19.30 -5.64 3.97
C LYS A 212 -18.06 -5.67 3.07
N LEU A 213 -17.60 -4.50 2.66
CA LEU A 213 -16.37 -4.32 1.91
C LEU A 213 -15.28 -3.74 2.83
N THR A 214 -14.14 -4.42 2.91
CA THR A 214 -12.99 -3.94 3.69
C THR A 214 -11.76 -3.86 2.79
N ALA A 215 -11.21 -2.67 2.62
CA ALA A 215 -9.97 -2.42 1.87
C ALA A 215 -8.88 -1.93 2.83
N SER A 216 -7.88 -2.77 3.07
CA SER A 216 -6.70 -2.46 3.88
C SER A 216 -5.40 -2.42 3.07
N GLY A 217 -5.44 -2.89 1.83
CA GLY A 217 -4.32 -2.88 0.89
C GLY A 217 -4.17 -1.57 0.12
N ALA A 218 -3.54 -1.65 -1.04
CA ALA A 218 -3.35 -0.54 -1.96
C ALA A 218 -3.96 -0.88 -3.32
N GLY A 219 -5.08 -0.25 -3.67
CA GLY A 219 -5.77 -0.54 -4.95
C GLY A 219 -7.19 -0.02 -4.97
N SER A 220 -7.99 -0.55 -5.90
CA SER A 220 -9.37 -0.12 -6.10
C SER A 220 -10.37 -1.26 -5.98
N ILE A 221 -11.56 -0.92 -5.47
CA ILE A 221 -12.74 -1.79 -5.52
C ILE A 221 -13.81 -1.06 -6.31
N ASP A 222 -14.38 -1.73 -7.29
CA ASP A 222 -15.44 -1.22 -8.16
C ASP A 222 -16.68 -2.11 -8.01
N LEU A 223 -17.74 -1.57 -7.43
CA LEU A 223 -19.00 -2.24 -7.20
C LEU A 223 -20.04 -1.78 -8.25
N GLN A 224 -20.35 -2.63 -9.20
CA GLN A 224 -21.18 -2.31 -10.36
C GLN A 224 -22.54 -3.01 -10.30
N ASN A 225 -23.60 -2.28 -10.68
CA ASN A 225 -24.98 -2.81 -10.78
C ASN A 225 -25.44 -3.54 -9.51
N ALA A 226 -25.08 -3.01 -8.34
CA ALA A 226 -25.35 -3.66 -7.07
C ALA A 226 -26.75 -3.30 -6.52
N LYS A 227 -27.39 -4.28 -5.88
CA LYS A 227 -28.58 -4.11 -5.06
C LYS A 227 -28.26 -4.65 -3.67
N VAL A 228 -27.90 -3.77 -2.77
CA VAL A 228 -27.46 -4.18 -1.43
C VAL A 228 -28.22 -3.39 -0.38
N GLY A 229 -29.02 -4.09 0.45
CA GLY A 229 -29.81 -3.46 1.50
C GLY A 229 -28.91 -2.64 2.44
N ASP A 230 -28.02 -3.29 3.17
CA ASP A 230 -27.07 -2.64 4.06
C ASP A 230 -25.63 -2.76 3.51
N LEU A 231 -25.06 -1.68 2.97
CA LEU A 231 -23.69 -1.63 2.49
C LEU A 231 -22.75 -0.99 3.52
N SER A 232 -21.78 -1.76 4.01
CA SER A 232 -20.74 -1.26 4.95
C SER A 232 -19.37 -1.27 4.30
N ILE A 233 -18.74 -0.11 4.25
CA ILE A 233 -17.44 0.11 3.61
C ILE A 233 -16.41 0.58 4.64
N ARG A 234 -15.26 -0.09 4.68
CA ARG A 234 -14.12 0.28 5.49
C ARG A 234 -12.87 0.38 4.64
N LEU A 235 -12.33 1.59 4.52
CA LEU A 235 -11.09 1.88 3.82
C LEU A 235 -10.01 2.31 4.83
N SER A 236 -9.07 1.42 5.13
CA SER A 236 -7.95 1.68 6.03
C SER A 236 -6.60 1.72 5.31
N GLY A 237 -6.53 1.24 4.08
CA GLY A 237 -5.36 1.27 3.20
C GLY A 237 -5.22 2.57 2.41
N ALA A 238 -4.60 2.45 1.24
CA ALA A 238 -4.47 3.54 0.26
C ALA A 238 -5.17 3.13 -1.04
N GLY A 239 -6.24 3.85 -1.43
CA GLY A 239 -6.95 3.51 -2.67
C GLY A 239 -8.33 4.12 -2.79
N SER A 240 -9.13 3.59 -3.69
CA SER A 240 -10.49 4.06 -3.95
C SER A 240 -11.51 2.92 -3.92
N ILE A 241 -12.74 3.29 -3.57
CA ILE A 241 -13.90 2.42 -3.73
C ILE A 241 -14.95 3.21 -4.50
N ASP A 242 -15.35 2.69 -5.63
CA ASP A 242 -16.42 3.22 -6.47
C ASP A 242 -17.64 2.30 -6.37
N ALA A 243 -18.84 2.87 -6.22
CA ALA A 243 -20.06 2.10 -6.09
C ALA A 243 -21.16 2.64 -7.00
N GLU A 244 -21.84 1.71 -7.70
CA GLU A 244 -22.97 1.95 -8.56
C GLU A 244 -24.09 0.97 -8.25
N GLY A 245 -25.33 1.48 -8.08
CA GLY A 245 -26.50 0.67 -7.75
C GLY A 245 -27.46 1.35 -6.79
N SER A 246 -28.04 0.56 -5.88
CA SER A 246 -28.96 1.07 -4.87
C SER A 246 -29.00 0.21 -3.61
N GLY A 247 -29.44 0.80 -2.51
CA GLY A 247 -29.61 0.11 -1.23
C GLY A 247 -30.46 0.91 -0.25
N ASP A 248 -30.61 0.37 0.96
CA ASP A 248 -31.38 1.02 2.03
C ASP A 248 -30.45 1.87 2.90
N SER A 249 -29.30 1.32 3.29
CA SER A 249 -28.34 2.00 4.15
C SER A 249 -26.88 1.89 3.66
N LEU A 250 -26.11 2.94 3.92
CA LEU A 250 -24.68 3.02 3.60
C LEU A 250 -23.88 3.49 4.80
N ASP A 251 -22.90 2.69 5.24
CA ASP A 251 -21.91 3.08 6.25
C ASP A 251 -20.51 3.13 5.60
N VAL A 252 -19.89 4.31 5.57
CA VAL A 252 -18.55 4.51 5.01
C VAL A 252 -17.60 4.98 6.09
N THR A 253 -16.53 4.23 6.33
CA THR A 253 -15.45 4.62 7.23
C THR A 253 -14.12 4.68 6.47
N ILE A 254 -13.49 5.87 6.41
CA ILE A 254 -12.17 6.09 5.82
C ILE A 254 -11.20 6.47 6.93
N SER A 255 -10.29 5.55 7.26
CA SER A 255 -9.23 5.76 8.27
C SER A 255 -7.82 5.80 7.64
N GLY A 256 -7.67 5.35 6.41
CA GLY A 256 -6.44 5.40 5.60
C GLY A 256 -6.31 6.68 4.77
N ALA A 257 -5.69 6.53 3.60
CA ALA A 257 -5.57 7.58 2.59
C ALA A 257 -6.32 7.16 1.32
N GLY A 258 -7.50 7.75 1.06
CA GLY A 258 -8.25 7.35 -0.13
C GLY A 258 -9.62 7.97 -0.26
N SER A 259 -10.40 7.44 -1.20
CA SER A 259 -11.71 8.00 -1.53
C SER A 259 -12.78 6.94 -1.67
N PHE A 260 -14.00 7.33 -1.33
CA PHE A 260 -15.21 6.61 -1.68
C PHE A 260 -16.04 7.47 -2.65
N ASN A 261 -16.44 6.89 -3.77
CA ASN A 261 -17.34 7.50 -4.73
C ASN A 261 -18.59 6.64 -4.88
N GLY A 262 -19.66 7.08 -4.28
CA GLY A 262 -21.01 6.49 -4.38
C GLY A 262 -22.00 7.46 -5.02
N GLU A 263 -21.53 8.33 -5.94
CA GLU A 263 -22.46 9.25 -6.62
C GLU A 263 -23.53 8.52 -7.40
N ASN A 264 -23.27 7.30 -7.89
CA ASN A 264 -24.22 6.45 -8.62
C ASN A 264 -24.80 5.33 -7.75
N TYR A 265 -24.60 5.37 -6.43
CA TYR A 265 -25.16 4.44 -5.48
C TYR A 265 -26.20 5.13 -4.58
N LYS A 266 -27.47 4.96 -4.91
CA LYS A 266 -28.59 5.62 -4.23
C LYS A 266 -28.98 4.87 -2.96
N VAL A 267 -29.07 5.59 -1.81
CA VAL A 267 -29.55 5.03 -0.53
C VAL A 267 -30.55 5.94 0.17
N ASP A 268 -31.34 5.36 1.07
CA ASP A 268 -32.26 6.12 1.92
C ASP A 268 -31.51 6.81 3.07
N SER A 269 -30.59 6.12 3.71
CA SER A 269 -29.82 6.65 4.83
C SER A 269 -28.31 6.38 4.69
N ALA A 270 -27.49 7.31 5.16
CA ALA A 270 -26.04 7.14 5.12
C ALA A 270 -25.35 7.64 6.39
N ALA A 271 -24.25 6.96 6.76
CA ALA A 271 -23.26 7.42 7.72
C ALA A 271 -21.89 7.44 7.06
N ALA A 272 -21.16 8.56 7.20
CA ALA A 272 -19.83 8.70 6.66
C ALA A 272 -18.86 9.22 7.74
N THR A 273 -17.76 8.52 7.94
CA THR A 273 -16.72 8.90 8.90
C THR A 273 -15.36 8.95 8.23
N ILE A 274 -14.70 10.10 8.27
CA ILE A 274 -13.33 10.31 7.78
C ILE A 274 -12.44 10.65 8.97
N SER A 275 -11.56 9.73 9.35
CA SER A 275 -10.54 9.92 10.38
C SER A 275 -9.12 9.96 9.83
N GLY A 276 -8.93 9.51 8.59
CA GLY A 276 -7.68 9.58 7.82
C GLY A 276 -7.59 10.81 6.93
N VAL A 277 -7.07 10.62 5.72
CA VAL A 277 -6.99 11.63 4.66
C VAL A 277 -7.79 11.17 3.46
N GLY A 278 -8.86 11.88 3.07
CA GLY A 278 -9.63 11.45 1.92
C GLY A 278 -10.95 12.15 1.71
N SER A 279 -11.77 11.57 0.83
CA SER A 279 -13.08 12.11 0.48
C SER A 279 -14.13 11.02 0.34
N ALA A 280 -15.40 11.39 0.60
CA ALA A 280 -16.53 10.56 0.32
C ALA A 280 -17.59 11.35 -0.47
N THR A 281 -18.09 10.77 -1.56
CA THR A 281 -19.23 11.28 -2.31
C THR A 281 -20.37 10.29 -2.18
N ILE A 282 -21.57 10.75 -1.80
CA ILE A 282 -22.70 9.90 -1.41
C ILE A 282 -23.99 10.43 -2.02
N TRP A 283 -24.85 9.54 -2.52
CA TRP A 283 -26.21 9.89 -2.92
C TRP A 283 -27.21 9.35 -1.90
N VAL A 284 -27.80 10.24 -1.11
CA VAL A 284 -28.66 9.91 0.02
C VAL A 284 -29.93 10.76 0.03
N GLU A 285 -31.08 10.14 0.32
CA GLU A 285 -32.38 10.81 0.23
C GLU A 285 -32.91 11.32 1.59
N SER A 286 -32.84 10.51 2.66
CA SER A 286 -33.58 10.79 3.90
C SER A 286 -32.69 11.36 5.02
N SER A 287 -31.55 10.71 5.33
CA SER A 287 -30.70 11.14 6.44
C SER A 287 -29.22 10.88 6.20
N LEU A 288 -28.38 11.84 6.57
CA LEU A 288 -26.93 11.74 6.50
C LEU A 288 -26.30 12.10 7.84
N THR A 289 -25.50 11.18 8.41
CA THR A 289 -24.59 11.48 9.52
C THR A 289 -23.17 11.58 8.99
N ALA A 290 -22.54 12.76 9.07
CA ALA A 290 -21.24 13.05 8.53
C ALA A 290 -20.23 13.44 9.62
N ASN A 291 -19.18 12.64 9.81
CA ASN A 291 -18.15 12.87 10.83
C ASN A 291 -16.77 13.03 10.17
N ILE A 292 -16.07 14.13 10.42
CA ILE A 292 -14.70 14.35 9.95
C ILE A 292 -13.82 14.71 11.14
N SER A 293 -12.90 13.81 11.49
CA SER A 293 -11.85 14.07 12.50
C SER A 293 -10.45 14.13 11.89
N GLY A 294 -10.29 13.68 10.65
CA GLY A 294 -9.06 13.74 9.86
C GLY A 294 -8.99 14.97 8.95
N VAL A 295 -8.46 14.76 7.75
CA VAL A 295 -8.35 15.76 6.68
C VAL A 295 -9.15 15.30 5.47
N GLY A 296 -10.18 16.04 5.05
CA GLY A 296 -10.94 15.63 3.87
C GLY A 296 -12.30 16.28 3.74
N SER A 297 -13.11 15.74 2.82
CA SER A 297 -14.44 16.28 2.53
C SER A 297 -15.47 15.18 2.34
N ILE A 298 -16.70 15.47 2.75
CA ILE A 298 -17.87 14.67 2.43
C ILE A 298 -18.77 15.49 1.52
N HIS A 299 -19.06 14.97 0.34
CA HIS A 299 -19.98 15.55 -0.63
C HIS A 299 -21.23 14.67 -0.72
N TYR A 300 -22.37 15.27 -0.85
CA TYR A 300 -23.60 14.50 -0.98
C TYR A 300 -24.56 15.06 -2.01
N PHE A 301 -25.28 14.18 -2.69
CA PHE A 301 -26.43 14.44 -3.52
C PHE A 301 -27.70 14.08 -2.77
N GLY A 302 -28.84 14.71 -3.15
CA GLY A 302 -30.14 14.54 -2.52
C GLY A 302 -30.50 15.68 -1.56
N SER A 303 -31.56 15.47 -0.80
CA SER A 303 -32.08 16.46 0.16
C SER A 303 -32.28 15.86 1.55
N PRO A 304 -31.27 15.15 2.12
CA PRO A 304 -31.38 14.50 3.41
C PRO A 304 -31.41 15.50 4.58
N THR A 305 -31.89 15.04 5.73
CA THR A 305 -31.61 15.70 7.00
C THR A 305 -30.14 15.39 7.38
N VAL A 306 -29.30 16.43 7.47
CA VAL A 306 -27.87 16.28 7.71
C VAL A 306 -27.50 16.57 9.17
N GLN A 307 -26.85 15.62 9.81
CA GLN A 307 -26.15 15.79 11.08
C GLN A 307 -24.64 15.73 10.80
N GLN A 308 -23.93 16.85 11.07
CA GLN A 308 -22.48 16.89 10.81
C GLN A 308 -21.68 17.23 12.06
N HIS A 309 -20.54 16.57 12.19
CA HIS A 309 -19.54 16.85 13.22
C HIS A 309 -18.14 16.93 12.56
N VAL A 310 -17.57 18.12 12.53
CA VAL A 310 -16.24 18.36 11.96
C VAL A 310 -15.32 18.86 13.05
N SER A 311 -14.37 18.03 13.48
CA SER A 311 -13.31 18.38 14.42
C SER A 311 -11.91 18.40 13.79
N GLY A 312 -11.79 17.92 12.54
CA GLY A 312 -10.57 17.93 11.72
C GLY A 312 -10.51 19.10 10.74
N LEU A 313 -9.71 18.93 9.68
CA LEU A 313 -9.60 19.87 8.55
C LEU A 313 -10.46 19.37 7.39
N GLY A 314 -11.67 19.90 7.27
CA GLY A 314 -12.56 19.46 6.19
C GLY A 314 -13.90 20.15 6.18
N ASN A 315 -14.73 19.71 5.24
CA ASN A 315 -16.06 20.28 5.03
C ASN A 315 -17.06 19.22 4.56
N VAL A 316 -18.33 19.49 4.81
CA VAL A 316 -19.46 18.70 4.33
C VAL A 316 -20.29 19.60 3.40
N ASN A 317 -20.41 19.22 2.13
CA ASN A 317 -21.04 20.05 1.10
C ASN A 317 -22.13 19.30 0.35
N SER A 318 -23.24 19.97 0.09
CA SER A 318 -24.27 19.50 -0.83
C SER A 318 -23.90 19.80 -2.29
N TYR A 319 -24.09 18.83 -3.16
CA TYR A 319 -24.04 19.00 -4.62
C TYR A 319 -25.43 19.18 -5.25
N GLY A 320 -26.48 19.26 -4.43
CA GLY A 320 -27.87 19.44 -4.87
C GLY A 320 -28.61 18.13 -5.13
N SER A 321 -29.79 18.23 -5.69
CA SER A 321 -30.60 17.07 -6.10
C SER A 321 -30.01 16.47 -7.38
N LYS A 322 -30.05 15.16 -7.50
CA LYS A 322 -29.66 14.40 -8.69
C LYS A 322 -30.88 13.96 -9.47
#